data_59df51baeba22ded85e6dee4591bf6d8
#
_entry.id   59df51baeba22ded85e6dee4591bf6d8
#
_cell.length_a   1.000
_cell.length_b   1.000
_cell.length_c   1.000
_cell.angle_alpha   90.00
_cell.angle_beta   90.00
_cell.angle_gamma   90.00
#
_symmetry.space_group_name_H-M   'P 1'
#
loop_
_entity.id
_entity.type
_entity.pdbx_description
1 polymer ?
#
loop_
_entity_poly.entity_id
_entity_poly.type
_entity_poly.pdbx_seq_one_letter_code
_entity_poly.pdbx_strand_id
1 'polypeptide(L)'
;MKKLLVALMAVLMLAACGGNKEVAKTPGDVMLMLADIIETAAADIEKAANADEIIDAMAVLKAETDVIHETYGEMMNELDSMDEDVAAELYKKEDEALAAAFRNYFDVMAGKAEMVENLTPEQEARLQGLLETEI
;
A
#
# COMPACT_ATOMS: atom_id res chain seq x y z
N MET A 1 13.23 16.31 3.73
CA MET A 1 12.40 16.88 2.72
C MET A 1 11.38 15.91 2.17
N LYS A 2 11.77 14.74 1.81
CA LYS A 2 10.84 13.72 1.32
C LYS A 2 9.82 13.29 2.38
N LYS A 3 10.26 13.24 3.64
CA LYS A 3 9.36 12.93 4.76
C LYS A 3 8.28 14.00 4.97
N LEU A 4 8.60 15.23 4.65
CA LEU A 4 7.66 16.33 4.74
C LEU A 4 6.62 16.24 3.62
N LEU A 5 7.06 15.79 2.46
CA LEU A 5 6.19 15.62 1.30
C LEU A 5 5.21 14.48 1.52
N VAL A 6 5.69 13.38 2.11
CA VAL A 6 4.84 12.24 2.45
C VAL A 6 3.82 12.64 3.51
N ALA A 7 4.27 13.37 4.54
CA ALA A 7 3.38 13.88 5.56
C ALA A 7 2.36 14.87 4.98
N LEU A 8 2.80 15.71 4.05
CA LEU A 8 1.94 16.66 3.39
C LEU A 8 0.94 15.96 2.48
N MET A 9 1.36 14.93 1.78
CA MET A 9 0.46 14.12 0.95
C MET A 9 -0.54 13.36 1.81
N ALA A 10 -0.11 12.83 2.94
CA ALA A 10 -1.02 12.16 3.87
C ALA A 10 -2.05 13.14 4.42
N VAL A 11 -1.60 14.34 4.77
CA VAL A 11 -2.49 15.40 5.23
C VAL A 11 -3.43 15.86 4.12
N LEU A 12 -2.91 15.98 2.91
CA LEU A 12 -3.73 16.35 1.76
C LEU A 12 -4.73 15.25 1.41
N MET A 13 -4.35 14.00 1.52
CA MET A 13 -5.25 12.88 1.34
C MET A 13 -6.33 12.86 2.41
N LEU A 14 -5.94 13.09 3.65
CA LEU A 14 -6.89 13.20 4.76
C LEU A 14 -7.84 14.39 4.56
N ALA A 15 -7.33 15.50 4.08
CA ALA A 15 -8.13 16.66 3.80
C ALA A 15 -9.03 16.46 2.60
N ALA A 16 -8.52 15.82 1.55
CA ALA A 16 -9.29 15.49 0.37
C ALA A 16 -10.32 14.41 0.67
N CYS A 17 -9.94 13.42 1.47
CA CYS A 17 -10.83 12.37 1.91
C CYS A 17 -11.84 12.86 2.91
N GLY A 18 -11.45 13.80 3.75
CA GLY A 18 -12.33 14.39 4.74
C GLY A 18 -13.53 15.06 4.12
N GLY A 19 -13.43 15.44 2.84
CA GLY A 19 -14.55 16.00 2.13
C GLY A 19 -15.48 14.97 1.56
N ASN A 20 -15.03 13.74 1.39
CA ASN A 20 -15.77 12.89 0.52
C ASN A 20 -15.85 11.53 0.84
N LYS A 21 -15.17 11.11 1.67
CA LYS A 21 -15.10 9.85 1.77
C LYS A 21 -14.60 9.33 2.64
N GLU A 22 -14.38 8.96 2.87
CA GLU A 22 -14.39 7.83 2.86
C GLU A 22 -13.91 7.28 4.04
N VAL A 23 -14.68 7.29 5.08
CA VAL A 23 -14.57 6.41 6.23
C VAL A 23 -15.02 5.05 5.74
N ALA A 24 -14.16 4.06 5.83
CA ALA A 24 -14.53 2.69 5.52
C ALA A 24 -15.61 2.22 6.51
N LYS A 25 -16.67 1.67 5.99
CA LYS A 25 -17.80 1.18 6.80
C LYS A 25 -17.81 -0.34 6.91
N THR A 26 -17.12 -1.02 6.01
CA THR A 26 -17.07 -2.48 5.95
C THR A 26 -15.64 -2.92 5.69
N PRO A 27 -15.29 -4.17 6.01
CA PRO A 27 -14.00 -4.72 5.62
C PRO A 27 -13.74 -4.65 4.11
N GLY A 28 -14.78 -4.75 3.29
CA GLY A 28 -14.67 -4.58 1.85
C GLY A 28 -14.16 -3.20 1.46
N ASP A 29 -14.64 -2.15 2.13
CA ASP A 29 -14.17 -0.79 1.90
C ASP A 29 -12.68 -0.66 2.20
N VAL A 30 -12.21 -1.32 3.26
CA VAL A 30 -10.78 -1.33 3.62
C VAL A 30 -9.97 -2.03 2.54
N MET A 31 -10.49 -3.14 2.00
CA MET A 31 -9.83 -3.86 0.90
C MET A 31 -9.67 -2.97 -0.34
N LEU A 32 -10.69 -2.19 -0.67
CA LEU A 32 -10.61 -1.24 -1.79
C LEU A 32 -9.63 -0.11 -1.53
N MET A 33 -9.54 0.37 -0.30
CA MET A 33 -8.53 1.36 0.07
C MET A 33 -7.13 0.80 -0.09
N LEU A 34 -6.91 -0.44 0.33
CA LEU A 34 -5.62 -1.12 0.15
C LEU A 34 -5.29 -1.29 -1.33
N ALA A 35 -6.27 -1.71 -2.14
CA ALA A 35 -6.07 -1.86 -3.58
C ALA A 35 -5.64 -0.54 -4.20
N ASP A 36 -6.27 0.56 -3.80
CA ASP A 36 -6.00 1.89 -4.32
C ASP A 36 -4.57 2.35 -4.01
N ILE A 37 -4.13 2.18 -2.77
CA ILE A 37 -2.76 2.57 -2.40
C ILE A 37 -1.71 1.68 -3.08
N ILE A 38 -2.01 0.40 -3.28
CA ILE A 38 -1.12 -0.52 -3.97
C ILE A 38 -1.00 -0.13 -5.45
N GLU A 39 -2.11 0.20 -6.10
CA GLU A 39 -2.11 0.67 -7.48
C GLU A 39 -1.34 1.97 -7.65
N THR A 40 -1.49 2.90 -6.70
CA THR A 40 -0.75 4.15 -6.70
C THR A 40 0.74 3.90 -6.55
N ALA A 41 1.14 3.02 -5.65
CA ALA A 41 2.53 2.65 -5.48
C ALA A 41 3.10 2.01 -6.76
N ALA A 42 2.34 1.13 -7.39
CA ALA A 42 2.75 0.50 -8.65
C ALA A 42 2.97 1.53 -9.74
N ALA A 43 2.08 2.52 -9.86
CA ALA A 43 2.22 3.60 -10.84
C ALA A 43 3.47 4.44 -10.57
N ASP A 44 3.75 4.74 -9.32
CA ASP A 44 4.94 5.49 -8.94
C ASP A 44 6.23 4.71 -9.22
N ILE A 45 6.22 3.41 -8.95
CA ILE A 45 7.36 2.54 -9.24
C ILE A 45 7.58 2.43 -10.75
N GLU A 46 6.52 2.34 -11.52
CA GLU A 46 6.60 2.28 -12.98
C GLU A 46 7.30 3.52 -13.55
N LYS A 47 7.06 4.68 -12.96
CA LYS A 47 7.67 5.94 -13.37
C LYS A 47 9.06 6.17 -12.79
N ALA A 48 9.48 5.35 -11.85
CA ALA A 48 10.75 5.52 -11.16
C ALA A 48 11.91 5.40 -12.13
N ALA A 49 12.88 6.31 -12.02
CA ALA A 49 14.07 6.34 -12.85
C ALA A 49 15.27 5.70 -12.16
N ASN A 50 15.19 5.45 -10.86
CA ASN A 50 16.29 4.89 -10.08
C ASN A 50 15.77 4.19 -8.82
N ALA A 51 16.67 3.50 -8.12
CA ALA A 51 16.34 2.73 -6.93
C ALA A 51 15.77 3.59 -5.79
N ASP A 52 16.29 4.81 -5.61
CA ASP A 52 15.79 5.70 -4.57
C ASP A 52 14.30 6.02 -4.75
N GLU A 53 13.89 6.24 -5.98
CA GLU A 53 12.49 6.52 -6.28
C GLU A 53 11.59 5.31 -6.02
N ILE A 54 12.11 4.11 -6.30
CA ILE A 54 11.39 2.87 -6.00
C ILE A 54 11.22 2.71 -4.49
N ILE A 55 12.30 2.90 -3.74
CA ILE A 55 12.28 2.80 -2.27
C ILE A 55 11.34 3.86 -1.68
N ASP A 56 11.35 5.07 -2.22
CA ASP A 56 10.44 6.13 -1.79
C ASP A 56 8.97 5.72 -1.98
N ALA A 57 8.65 5.12 -3.13
CA ALA A 57 7.29 4.65 -3.40
C ALA A 57 6.87 3.54 -2.43
N MET A 58 7.79 2.62 -2.13
CA MET A 58 7.54 1.55 -1.16
C MET A 58 7.35 2.13 0.25
N ALA A 59 8.11 3.17 0.61
CA ALA A 59 7.97 3.83 1.89
C ALA A 59 6.60 4.50 2.05
N VAL A 60 6.10 5.14 1.00
CA VAL A 60 4.76 5.73 0.98
C VAL A 60 3.70 4.65 1.15
N LEU A 61 3.83 3.55 0.40
CA LEU A 61 2.90 2.43 0.50
C LEU A 61 2.85 1.88 1.93
N LYS A 62 4.01 1.69 2.55
CA LYS A 62 4.07 1.21 3.93
C LYS A 62 3.42 2.19 4.90
N ALA A 63 3.70 3.47 4.76
CA ALA A 63 3.14 4.50 5.65
C ALA A 63 1.60 4.54 5.53
N GLU A 64 1.08 4.47 4.34
CA GLU A 64 -0.37 4.46 4.10
C GLU A 64 -1.01 3.19 4.62
N THR A 65 -0.36 2.05 4.43
CA THR A 65 -0.82 0.77 4.96
C THR A 65 -0.87 0.80 6.49
N ASP A 66 0.16 1.35 7.13
CA ASP A 66 0.22 1.47 8.59
C ASP A 66 -0.95 2.33 9.11
N VAL A 67 -1.29 3.41 8.43
CA VAL A 67 -2.43 4.26 8.80
C VAL A 67 -3.74 3.47 8.72
N ILE A 68 -3.91 2.67 7.66
CA ILE A 68 -5.10 1.83 7.50
C ILE A 68 -5.17 0.79 8.63
N HIS A 69 -4.05 0.16 8.95
CA HIS A 69 -3.99 -0.82 10.04
C HIS A 69 -4.35 -0.19 11.40
N GLU A 70 -3.84 1.01 11.67
CA GLU A 70 -4.17 1.71 12.91
C GLU A 70 -5.65 2.12 12.96
N THR A 71 -6.17 2.60 11.85
CA THR A 71 -7.53 3.15 11.81
C THR A 71 -8.58 2.04 11.76
N TYR A 72 -8.31 1.00 10.99
CA TYR A 72 -9.29 -0.05 10.70
C TYR A 72 -8.85 -1.45 11.15
N GLY A 73 -7.94 -1.52 12.10
CA GLY A 73 -7.44 -2.82 12.59
C GLY A 73 -8.51 -3.76 13.08
N GLU A 74 -9.55 -3.22 13.73
CA GLU A 74 -10.67 -4.02 14.21
C GLU A 74 -11.47 -4.64 13.06
N MET A 75 -11.69 -3.87 11.98
CA MET A 75 -12.38 -4.37 10.79
C MET A 75 -11.57 -5.45 10.09
N MET A 76 -10.25 -5.29 10.06
CA MET A 76 -9.36 -6.30 9.47
C MET A 76 -9.37 -7.58 10.29
N ASN A 77 -9.38 -7.46 11.61
CA ASN A 77 -9.51 -8.62 12.48
C ASN A 77 -10.86 -9.32 12.31
N GLU A 78 -11.91 -8.55 12.09
CA GLU A 78 -13.23 -9.09 11.81
C GLU A 78 -13.22 -9.92 10.53
N LEU A 79 -12.57 -9.41 9.49
CA LEU A 79 -12.40 -10.12 8.23
C LEU A 79 -11.62 -11.42 8.41
N ASP A 80 -10.52 -11.36 9.17
CA ASP A 80 -9.68 -12.52 9.46
C ASP A 80 -10.42 -13.59 10.26
N SER A 81 -11.41 -13.17 11.06
CA SER A 81 -12.21 -14.08 11.87
C SER A 81 -13.34 -14.74 11.08
N MET A 82 -13.65 -14.22 9.89
CA MET A 82 -14.72 -14.79 9.08
C MET A 82 -14.28 -16.09 8.44
N ASP A 83 -15.26 -16.97 8.21
CA ASP A 83 -15.04 -18.17 7.41
C ASP A 83 -14.54 -17.74 6.03
N GLU A 84 -13.50 -18.38 5.54
CA GLU A 84 -12.86 -18.05 4.28
C GLU A 84 -13.84 -18.05 3.10
N ASP A 85 -14.73 -19.05 3.05
CA ASP A 85 -15.71 -19.16 1.97
C ASP A 85 -16.75 -18.04 2.05
N VAL A 86 -17.16 -17.66 3.25
CA VAL A 86 -18.13 -16.59 3.48
C VAL A 86 -17.52 -15.24 3.10
N ALA A 87 -16.29 -14.99 3.52
CA ALA A 87 -15.59 -13.75 3.19
C ALA A 87 -15.37 -13.64 1.68
N ALA A 88 -14.96 -14.73 1.04
CA ALA A 88 -14.72 -14.75 -0.39
C ALA A 88 -15.99 -14.46 -1.20
N GLU A 89 -17.13 -14.94 -0.74
CA GLU A 89 -18.39 -14.68 -1.40
C GLU A 89 -18.90 -13.27 -1.15
N LEU A 90 -18.81 -12.81 0.09
CA LEU A 90 -19.31 -11.50 0.49
C LEU A 90 -18.52 -10.36 -0.12
N TYR A 91 -17.20 -10.51 -0.19
CA TYR A 91 -16.30 -9.48 -0.69
C TYR A 91 -15.59 -9.88 -1.98
N LYS A 92 -16.27 -10.59 -2.84
CA LYS A 92 -15.70 -11.11 -4.09
C LYS A 92 -15.12 -10.03 -4.98
N LYS A 93 -15.85 -8.92 -5.17
CA LYS A 93 -15.40 -7.82 -6.01
C LYS A 93 -14.18 -7.12 -5.43
N GLU A 94 -14.23 -6.90 -4.14
CA GLU A 94 -13.14 -6.24 -3.40
C GLU A 94 -11.89 -7.12 -3.41
N ASP A 95 -12.06 -8.41 -3.21
CA ASP A 95 -10.96 -9.37 -3.27
C ASP A 95 -10.33 -9.44 -4.66
N GLU A 96 -11.14 -9.43 -5.71
CA GLU A 96 -10.65 -9.40 -7.08
C GLU A 96 -9.88 -8.12 -7.38
N ALA A 97 -10.37 -6.97 -6.89
CA ALA A 97 -9.70 -5.69 -7.06
C ALA A 97 -8.35 -5.67 -6.34
N LEU A 98 -8.33 -6.19 -5.11
CA LEU A 98 -7.09 -6.26 -4.33
C LEU A 98 -6.08 -7.21 -4.97
N ALA A 99 -6.54 -8.37 -5.42
CA ALA A 99 -5.68 -9.34 -6.11
C ALA A 99 -5.11 -8.77 -7.41
N ALA A 100 -5.91 -8.02 -8.16
CA ALA A 100 -5.46 -7.36 -9.38
C ALA A 100 -4.41 -6.28 -9.08
N ALA A 101 -4.61 -5.52 -8.01
CA ALA A 101 -3.66 -4.51 -7.58
C ALA A 101 -2.32 -5.13 -7.20
N PHE A 102 -2.32 -6.21 -6.43
CA PHE A 102 -1.09 -6.93 -6.09
C PHE A 102 -0.38 -7.50 -7.32
N ARG A 103 -1.14 -8.08 -8.23
CA ARG A 103 -0.57 -8.65 -9.46
C ARG A 103 0.13 -7.58 -10.27
N ASN A 104 -0.52 -6.43 -10.44
CA ASN A 104 0.06 -5.30 -11.15
C ASN A 104 1.32 -4.78 -10.44
N TYR A 105 1.27 -4.69 -9.12
CA TYR A 105 2.41 -4.26 -8.31
C TYR A 105 3.61 -5.19 -8.52
N PHE A 106 3.41 -6.49 -8.44
CA PHE A 106 4.48 -7.46 -8.64
C PHE A 106 5.02 -7.45 -10.07
N ASP A 107 4.15 -7.27 -11.07
CA ASP A 107 4.57 -7.16 -12.46
C ASP A 107 5.45 -5.93 -12.68
N VAL A 108 5.06 -4.80 -12.11
CA VAL A 108 5.84 -3.56 -12.20
C VAL A 108 7.18 -3.72 -11.49
N MET A 109 7.18 -4.33 -10.31
CA MET A 109 8.42 -4.58 -9.56
C MET A 109 9.36 -5.50 -10.33
N ALA A 110 8.83 -6.53 -10.97
CA ALA A 110 9.61 -7.43 -11.81
C ALA A 110 10.26 -6.68 -12.98
N GLY A 111 9.53 -5.74 -13.57
CA GLY A 111 10.05 -4.89 -14.64
C GLY A 111 11.13 -3.93 -14.19
N LYS A 112 11.22 -3.65 -12.90
CA LYS A 112 12.22 -2.74 -12.31
C LYS A 112 13.30 -3.49 -11.53
N ALA A 113 13.35 -4.81 -11.62
CA ALA A 113 14.29 -5.63 -10.86
C ALA A 113 15.75 -5.21 -11.03
N GLU A 114 16.14 -4.83 -12.24
CA GLU A 114 17.50 -4.39 -12.51
C GLU A 114 17.91 -3.16 -11.71
N MET A 115 16.97 -2.27 -11.41
CA MET A 115 17.25 -1.05 -10.64
C MET A 115 17.55 -1.35 -9.19
N VAL A 116 17.04 -2.46 -8.66
CA VAL A 116 17.23 -2.85 -7.26
C VAL A 116 18.24 -3.97 -7.05
N GLU A 117 18.93 -4.38 -8.11
CA GLU A 117 19.97 -5.41 -8.00
C GLU A 117 21.27 -4.91 -7.39
N ASN A 118 21.61 -3.66 -7.65
CA ASN A 118 22.87 -3.08 -7.20
C ASN A 118 22.63 -1.89 -6.27
N LEU A 119 22.04 -2.18 -5.13
CA LEU A 119 21.75 -1.14 -4.13
C LEU A 119 23.03 -0.73 -3.39
N THR A 120 23.11 0.54 -3.05
CA THR A 120 24.15 1.03 -2.13
C THR A 120 23.82 0.51 -0.72
N PRO A 121 24.81 0.45 0.19
CA PRO A 121 24.53 0.06 1.58
C PRO A 121 23.44 0.88 2.25
N GLU A 122 23.34 2.17 1.92
CA GLU A 122 22.29 3.05 2.44
C GLU A 122 20.92 2.66 1.92
N GLN A 123 20.82 2.36 0.62
CA GLN A 123 19.58 1.92 0.00
C GLN A 123 19.13 0.57 0.56
N GLU A 124 20.07 -0.35 0.70
CA GLU A 124 19.79 -1.66 1.30
C GLU A 124 19.25 -1.51 2.72
N ALA A 125 19.86 -0.66 3.53
CA ALA A 125 19.44 -0.41 4.89
C ALA A 125 18.03 0.17 4.94
N ARG A 126 17.71 1.10 4.04
CA ARG A 126 16.36 1.69 3.94
C ARG A 126 15.33 0.63 3.57
N LEU A 127 15.62 -0.17 2.58
CA LEU A 127 14.73 -1.22 2.11
C LEU A 127 14.48 -2.25 3.22
N GLN A 128 15.56 -2.66 3.87
CA GLN A 128 15.47 -3.61 4.97
C GLN A 128 14.62 -3.07 6.12
N GLY A 129 14.79 -1.79 6.44
CA GLY A 129 13.99 -1.13 7.46
C GLY A 129 12.49 -1.14 7.14
N LEU A 130 12.13 -1.01 5.86
CA LEU A 130 10.74 -1.08 5.44
C LEU A 130 10.16 -2.48 5.58
N LEU A 131 10.97 -3.50 5.34
CA LEU A 131 10.53 -4.89 5.43
C LEU A 131 10.47 -5.42 6.86
N GLU A 132 11.32 -4.91 7.74
CA GLU A 132 11.43 -5.39 9.11
C GLU A 132 10.39 -4.81 10.07
N THR A 133 9.80 -3.69 9.73
CA THR A 133 8.88 -3.03 10.64
C THR A 133 7.46 -3.56 10.60
N GLU A 134 7.23 -4.68 10.00
CA GLU A 134 5.92 -5.27 9.90
C GLU A 134 5.53 -6.16 11.06
N ILE A 135 6.30 -6.18 12.07
CA ILE A 135 5.98 -7.06 13.18
C ILE A 135 5.34 -6.27 14.32
#